data_eacbc42a3612d262e4cb6f3fd8d1ae11
#
_entry.id   eacbc42a3612d262e4cb6f3fd8d1ae11
#
_cell.length_a   1.000
_cell.length_b   1.000
_cell.length_c   1.000
_cell.angle_alpha   90.00
_cell.angle_beta   90.00
_cell.angle_gamma   90.00
#
_symmetry.space_group_name_H-M   'P 1'
#
loop_
_entity.id
_entity.type
_entity.pdbx_description
1 polymer ?
#
loop_
_entity_poly.entity_id
_entity_poly.type
_entity_poly.pdbx_seq_one_letter_code
_entity_poly.pdbx_strand_id
1 'polypeptide(L)'
;NSIFPYKLSNYCKKKKIKLIHISTDCVYSGKKGNYLEDDLHDPVDIYGKTKSLGEPINCMTIRTSIIGEENNNNKSLVEWVKKQKNKKINGYLNHKWNGLTAKHLSEIIVKIIEKKLFREKLVHIYSEKPVNKYQLIKYINERFKLNCKIKKYLHKNSINRSLNSTN
;
A
#
# COMPACT_ATOMS: atom_id res chain seq x y z
N ASN A 1 -0.41 -3.86 15.61
CA ASN A 1 -1.23 -3.32 14.49
C ASN A 1 -2.72 -3.18 14.82
N SER A 2 -3.26 -3.90 15.84
CA SER A 2 -4.71 -3.87 16.13
C SER A 2 -5.06 -2.93 17.29
N ILE A 3 -4.58 -3.21 18.51
CA ILE A 3 -5.01 -2.50 19.73
C ILE A 3 -4.40 -1.08 19.83
N PHE A 4 -3.12 -0.93 19.50
CA PHE A 4 -2.41 0.34 19.67
C PHE A 4 -3.04 1.50 18.87
N PRO A 5 -3.43 1.34 17.59
CA PRO A 5 -4.08 2.42 16.84
C PRO A 5 -5.35 2.94 17.51
N TYR A 6 -6.19 2.07 18.09
CA TYR A 6 -7.39 2.50 18.82
C TYR A 6 -7.05 3.27 20.11
N LYS A 7 -6.07 2.77 20.88
CA LYS A 7 -5.62 3.48 22.10
C LYS A 7 -5.09 4.87 21.75
N LEU A 8 -4.27 4.96 20.70
CA LEU A 8 -3.70 6.22 20.23
C LEU A 8 -4.80 7.17 19.71
N SER A 9 -5.71 6.68 18.90
CA SER A 9 -6.83 7.46 18.36
C SER A 9 -7.70 8.05 19.48
N ASN A 10 -8.07 7.23 20.46
CA ASN A 10 -8.85 7.67 21.61
C ASN A 10 -8.09 8.72 22.47
N TYR A 11 -6.80 8.54 22.65
CA TYR A 11 -5.96 9.54 23.35
C TYR A 11 -5.90 10.87 22.57
N CYS A 12 -5.63 10.78 21.25
CA CYS A 12 -5.60 11.95 20.38
C CYS A 12 -6.92 12.71 20.39
N LYS A 13 -8.06 12.00 20.31
CA LYS A 13 -9.40 12.60 20.40
C LYS A 13 -9.60 13.35 21.72
N LYS A 14 -9.26 12.73 22.88
CA LYS A 14 -9.34 13.38 24.19
C LYS A 14 -8.48 14.64 24.28
N LYS A 15 -7.32 14.64 23.62
CA LYS A 15 -6.37 15.77 23.60
C LYS A 15 -6.60 16.75 22.45
N LYS A 16 -7.64 16.56 21.63
CA LYS A 16 -7.94 17.37 20.43
C LYS A 16 -6.78 17.41 19.43
N ILE A 17 -6.03 16.31 19.32
CA ILE A 17 -4.92 16.12 18.40
C ILE A 17 -5.46 15.42 17.13
N LYS A 18 -5.18 15.96 15.96
CA LYS A 18 -5.51 15.34 14.69
C LYS A 18 -4.57 14.16 14.41
N LEU A 19 -5.12 12.97 14.20
CA LEU A 19 -4.37 11.75 13.92
C LEU A 19 -4.62 11.31 12.49
N ILE A 20 -3.55 11.10 11.72
CA ILE A 20 -3.59 10.41 10.43
C ILE A 20 -3.03 8.99 10.64
N HIS A 21 -3.87 7.98 10.45
CA HIS A 21 -3.52 6.57 10.54
C HIS A 21 -3.29 5.99 9.15
N ILE A 22 -2.13 5.36 8.91
CA ILE A 22 -1.83 4.71 7.64
C ILE A 22 -2.21 3.24 7.73
N SER A 23 -3.18 2.83 6.91
CA SER A 23 -3.59 1.45 6.71
C SER A 23 -3.07 0.90 5.38
N THR A 24 -3.63 -0.19 4.87
CA THR A 24 -3.07 -0.94 3.74
C THR A 24 -4.16 -1.53 2.84
N ASP A 25 -3.85 -1.71 1.55
CA ASP A 25 -4.63 -2.50 0.60
C ASP A 25 -4.68 -4.00 0.96
N CYS A 26 -3.77 -4.48 1.83
CA CYS A 26 -3.77 -5.87 2.29
C CYS A 26 -4.96 -6.25 3.19
N VAL A 27 -5.81 -5.30 3.57
CA VAL A 27 -7.12 -5.60 4.19
C VAL A 27 -8.05 -6.34 3.22
N TYR A 28 -7.72 -6.35 1.94
CA TYR A 28 -8.42 -7.07 0.88
C TYR A 28 -7.63 -8.25 0.34
N SER A 29 -8.34 -9.29 -0.09
CA SER A 29 -7.73 -10.51 -0.66
C SER A 29 -7.05 -10.29 -2.01
N GLY A 30 -7.59 -9.36 -2.78
CA GLY A 30 -7.17 -9.13 -4.16
C GLY A 30 -7.95 -9.95 -5.20
N LYS A 31 -9.08 -10.56 -4.83
CA LYS A 31 -9.95 -11.29 -5.76
C LYS A 31 -10.76 -10.35 -6.66
N LYS A 32 -11.28 -9.26 -6.11
CA LYS A 32 -12.16 -8.30 -6.81
C LYS A 32 -11.36 -7.27 -7.62
N GLY A 33 -10.43 -6.57 -6.99
CA GLY A 33 -9.79 -5.35 -7.53
C GLY A 33 -10.70 -4.12 -7.48
N ASN A 34 -10.12 -2.95 -7.70
CA ASN A 34 -10.81 -1.66 -7.66
C ASN A 34 -11.69 -1.50 -6.41
N TYR A 35 -11.10 -1.86 -5.25
CA TYR A 35 -11.79 -1.83 -3.97
C TYR A 35 -12.13 -0.40 -3.56
N LEU A 36 -13.37 -0.21 -3.10
CA LEU A 36 -13.88 1.03 -2.54
C LEU A 36 -13.74 1.05 -1.01
N GLU A 37 -13.92 2.20 -0.39
CA GLU A 37 -13.75 2.38 1.05
C GLU A 37 -14.70 1.51 1.89
N ASP A 38 -15.91 1.27 1.41
CA ASP A 38 -16.98 0.49 2.05
C ASP A 38 -16.98 -1.00 1.71
N ASP A 39 -16.06 -1.45 0.84
CA ASP A 39 -15.93 -2.88 0.54
C ASP A 39 -15.55 -3.67 1.80
N LEU A 40 -16.16 -4.85 1.94
CA LEU A 40 -15.87 -5.76 3.06
C LEU A 40 -14.42 -6.23 3.03
N HIS A 41 -13.81 -6.26 4.20
CA HIS A 41 -12.45 -6.77 4.37
C HIS A 41 -12.44 -8.31 4.29
N ASP A 42 -11.54 -8.84 3.48
CA ASP A 42 -11.33 -10.27 3.31
C ASP A 42 -9.82 -10.66 3.28
N PRO A 43 -9.02 -10.17 4.25
CA PRO A 43 -7.58 -10.35 4.25
C PRO A 43 -7.16 -11.81 4.31
N VAL A 44 -6.12 -12.16 3.54
CA VAL A 44 -5.65 -13.55 3.43
C VAL A 44 -4.48 -13.90 4.34
N ASP A 45 -3.83 -12.91 4.93
CA ASP A 45 -2.66 -13.09 5.81
C ASP A 45 -2.82 -12.40 7.17
N ILE A 46 -1.95 -12.72 8.11
CA ILE A 46 -1.98 -12.17 9.48
C ILE A 46 -1.74 -10.65 9.45
N TYR A 47 -0.89 -10.16 8.57
CA TYR A 47 -0.64 -8.71 8.45
C TYR A 47 -1.93 -7.97 8.06
N GLY A 48 -2.59 -8.39 6.99
CA GLY A 48 -3.85 -7.81 6.55
C GLY A 48 -4.94 -7.90 7.61
N LYS A 49 -5.08 -9.06 8.30
CA LYS A 49 -6.04 -9.24 9.40
C LYS A 49 -5.79 -8.27 10.55
N THR A 50 -4.55 -8.14 11.01
CA THR A 50 -4.21 -7.24 12.12
C THR A 50 -4.34 -5.77 11.74
N LYS A 51 -4.07 -5.40 10.50
CA LYS A 51 -4.27 -4.03 9.98
C LYS A 51 -5.76 -3.71 9.83
N SER A 52 -6.55 -4.65 9.31
CA SER A 52 -8.01 -4.53 9.22
C SER A 52 -8.65 -4.29 10.58
N LEU A 53 -8.27 -5.09 11.59
CA LEU A 53 -8.71 -4.91 12.98
C LEU A 53 -8.17 -3.64 13.64
N GLY A 54 -7.23 -2.95 13.04
CA GLY A 54 -6.54 -1.79 13.60
C GLY A 54 -6.89 -0.47 12.94
N GLU A 55 -8.03 -0.35 12.26
CA GLU A 55 -8.49 0.91 11.66
C GLU A 55 -9.44 1.67 12.59
N PRO A 56 -8.98 2.74 13.26
CA PRO A 56 -9.82 3.49 14.18
C PRO A 56 -10.79 4.42 13.43
N ILE A 57 -11.95 4.66 14.01
CA ILE A 57 -12.98 5.54 13.44
C ILE A 57 -12.80 7.03 13.80
N ASN A 58 -12.05 7.35 14.87
CA ASN A 58 -11.88 8.71 15.40
C ASN A 58 -10.61 9.38 14.85
N CYS A 59 -10.26 9.15 13.60
CA CYS A 59 -9.10 9.77 12.94
C CYS A 59 -9.26 9.73 11.42
N MET A 60 -8.34 10.37 10.70
CA MET A 60 -8.24 10.17 9.27
C MET A 60 -7.48 8.86 9.01
N THR A 61 -8.15 7.83 8.52
CA THR A 61 -7.49 6.58 8.11
C THR A 61 -7.25 6.60 6.61
N ILE A 62 -5.99 6.43 6.21
CA ILE A 62 -5.58 6.35 4.80
C ILE A 62 -5.25 4.89 4.48
N ARG A 63 -6.07 4.23 3.64
CA ARG A 63 -5.67 2.96 3.01
C ARG A 63 -4.89 3.26 1.75
N THR A 64 -3.73 2.64 1.64
CA THR A 64 -2.84 2.79 0.49
C THR A 64 -1.92 1.58 0.39
N SER A 65 -1.18 1.49 -0.68
CA SER A 65 -0.04 0.58 -0.80
C SER A 65 1.19 1.39 -1.16
N ILE A 66 2.31 1.14 -0.50
CA ILE A 66 3.52 1.94 -0.71
C ILE A 66 4.69 1.10 -1.16
N ILE A 67 5.54 1.72 -1.97
CA ILE A 67 6.82 1.16 -2.41
C ILE A 67 7.94 2.17 -2.15
N GLY A 68 9.08 1.67 -1.68
CA GLY A 68 10.27 2.47 -1.42
C GLY A 68 11.45 1.62 -1.02
N GLU A 69 12.61 2.25 -0.95
CA GLU A 69 13.80 1.64 -0.37
C GLU A 69 13.67 1.52 1.14
N GLU A 70 14.29 0.51 1.70
CA GLU A 70 14.34 0.27 3.15
C GLU A 70 15.77 0.40 3.66
N ASN A 71 15.95 1.12 4.77
CA ASN A 71 17.28 1.28 5.34
C ASN A 71 17.75 0.04 6.14
N ASN A 72 16.84 -0.72 6.77
CA ASN A 72 17.24 -1.75 7.74
C ASN A 72 16.61 -3.14 7.58
N ASN A 73 15.47 -3.30 6.90
CA ASN A 73 14.69 -4.56 6.94
C ASN A 73 14.86 -5.46 5.70
N ASN A 74 15.25 -4.91 4.56
CA ASN A 74 15.50 -5.64 3.31
C ASN A 74 14.39 -6.62 2.87
N LYS A 75 13.12 -6.34 3.22
CA LYS A 75 11.95 -7.20 2.96
C LYS A 75 11.03 -6.69 1.85
N SER A 76 11.15 -5.40 1.47
CA SER A 76 10.31 -4.80 0.44
C SER A 76 10.58 -5.38 -0.95
N LEU A 77 9.64 -5.14 -1.87
CA LEU A 77 9.81 -5.54 -3.26
C LEU A 77 11.07 -4.93 -3.89
N VAL A 78 11.37 -3.67 -3.56
CA VAL A 78 12.57 -2.98 -4.07
C VAL A 78 13.83 -3.72 -3.65
N GLU A 79 13.95 -4.02 -2.36
CA GLU A 79 15.12 -4.71 -1.82
C GLU A 79 15.22 -6.15 -2.33
N TRP A 80 14.08 -6.83 -2.51
CA TRP A 80 14.07 -8.15 -3.12
C TRP A 80 14.61 -8.10 -4.56
N VAL A 81 14.15 -7.13 -5.38
CA VAL A 81 14.64 -6.98 -6.77
C VAL A 81 16.13 -6.63 -6.80
N LYS A 82 16.60 -5.74 -5.92
CA LYS A 82 18.04 -5.41 -5.80
C LYS A 82 18.92 -6.65 -5.56
N LYS A 83 18.45 -7.58 -4.71
CA LYS A 83 19.13 -8.87 -4.45
C LYS A 83 19.14 -9.83 -5.66
N GLN A 84 18.35 -9.53 -6.70
CA GLN A 84 18.33 -10.33 -7.93
C GLN A 84 19.24 -9.79 -9.04
N LYS A 85 20.13 -8.85 -8.74
CA LYS A 85 21.08 -8.27 -9.72
C LYS A 85 21.73 -9.37 -10.56
N ASN A 86 21.74 -9.19 -11.90
CA ASN A 86 22.27 -10.12 -12.91
C ASN A 86 21.55 -11.48 -13.00
N LYS A 87 20.41 -11.68 -12.33
CA LYS A 87 19.67 -12.95 -12.33
C LYS A 87 18.49 -12.93 -13.29
N LYS A 88 17.95 -14.14 -13.58
CA LYS A 88 16.67 -14.33 -14.25
C LYS A 88 15.56 -14.36 -13.20
N ILE A 89 14.49 -13.58 -13.39
CA ILE A 89 13.36 -13.51 -12.46
C ILE A 89 12.03 -13.48 -13.21
N ASN A 90 10.96 -13.92 -12.55
CA ASN A 90 9.62 -13.86 -13.10
C ASN A 90 8.92 -12.56 -12.70
N GLY A 91 8.32 -11.88 -13.67
CA GLY A 91 7.44 -10.75 -13.45
C GLY A 91 5.99 -11.14 -13.75
N TYR A 92 5.11 -11.05 -12.75
CA TYR A 92 3.73 -11.51 -12.87
C TYR A 92 2.87 -10.50 -13.63
N LEU A 93 2.19 -10.95 -14.69
CA LEU A 93 1.30 -10.11 -15.50
C LEU A 93 -0.07 -9.94 -14.87
N ASN A 94 -0.52 -10.91 -14.08
CA ASN A 94 -1.85 -10.95 -13.44
C ASN A 94 -1.85 -10.56 -11.96
N HIS A 95 -0.78 -9.94 -11.46
CA HIS A 95 -0.74 -9.29 -10.16
C HIS A 95 -0.76 -7.77 -10.38
N LYS A 96 -1.91 -7.13 -10.09
CA LYS A 96 -2.11 -5.69 -10.28
C LYS A 96 -1.91 -4.90 -8.98
N TRP A 97 -1.38 -3.70 -9.10
CA TRP A 97 -1.07 -2.80 -8.01
C TRP A 97 -1.18 -1.34 -8.47
N ASN A 98 -1.73 -0.48 -7.66
CA ASN A 98 -1.83 0.96 -7.91
C ASN A 98 -1.46 1.83 -6.69
N GLY A 99 -0.53 1.36 -5.89
CA GLY A 99 -0.01 2.14 -4.78
C GLY A 99 0.91 3.29 -5.21
N LEU A 100 1.54 3.91 -4.23
CA LEU A 100 2.38 5.09 -4.38
C LEU A 100 3.82 4.82 -3.95
N THR A 101 4.74 5.70 -4.31
CA THR A 101 6.03 5.73 -3.64
C THR A 101 5.88 6.32 -2.24
N ALA A 102 6.72 5.89 -1.29
CA ALA A 102 6.72 6.44 0.07
C ALA A 102 6.90 7.98 0.05
N LYS A 103 7.77 8.48 -0.84
CA LYS A 103 7.97 9.92 -1.05
C LYS A 103 6.66 10.62 -1.46
N HIS A 104 5.96 10.08 -2.46
CA HIS A 104 4.73 10.71 -2.96
C HIS A 104 3.62 10.71 -1.91
N LEU A 105 3.46 9.62 -1.15
CA LEU A 105 2.53 9.59 -0.03
C LEU A 105 2.88 10.65 1.03
N SER A 106 4.16 10.82 1.36
CA SER A 106 4.60 11.87 2.30
C SER A 106 4.24 13.26 1.83
N GLU A 107 4.43 13.57 0.53
CA GLU A 107 4.05 14.85 -0.08
C GLU A 107 2.53 15.08 0.01
N ILE A 108 1.72 14.04 -0.19
CA ILE A 108 0.26 14.12 -0.03
C ILE A 108 -0.12 14.41 1.43
N ILE A 109 0.50 13.72 2.38
CA ILE A 109 0.25 13.94 3.82
C ILE A 109 0.59 15.38 4.22
N VAL A 110 1.73 15.91 3.77
CA VAL A 110 2.11 17.31 4.01
C VAL A 110 1.03 18.25 3.45
N LYS A 111 0.57 18.04 2.21
CA LYS A 111 -0.52 18.84 1.61
C LYS A 111 -1.84 18.75 2.40
N ILE A 112 -2.19 17.58 2.95
CA ILE A 112 -3.37 17.42 3.81
C ILE A 112 -3.25 18.31 5.05
N ILE A 113 -2.07 18.36 5.65
CA ILE A 113 -1.80 19.17 6.86
C ILE A 113 -1.83 20.66 6.51
N GLU A 114 -1.05 21.10 5.53
CA GLU A 114 -0.91 22.51 5.14
C GLU A 114 -2.25 23.12 4.67
N LYS A 115 -2.99 22.39 3.86
CA LYS A 115 -4.29 22.83 3.31
C LYS A 115 -5.46 22.56 4.26
N LYS A 116 -5.21 22.06 5.47
CA LYS A 116 -6.24 21.76 6.48
C LYS A 116 -7.33 20.81 5.96
N LEU A 117 -6.97 19.83 5.13
CA LEU A 117 -7.88 18.88 4.50
C LEU A 117 -8.20 17.67 5.39
N PHE A 118 -7.75 17.67 6.64
CA PHE A 118 -8.03 16.60 7.60
C PHE A 118 -9.54 16.40 7.76
N ARG A 119 -9.96 15.12 7.70
CA ARG A 119 -11.33 14.66 7.96
C ARG A 119 -11.25 13.38 8.78
N GLU A 120 -12.10 13.22 9.80
CA GLU A 120 -12.24 11.96 10.55
C GLU A 120 -13.02 10.95 9.70
N LYS A 121 -12.39 10.43 8.68
CA LYS A 121 -12.95 9.41 7.79
C LYS A 121 -11.88 8.52 7.19
N LEU A 122 -12.34 7.40 6.66
CA LEU A 122 -11.53 6.53 5.84
C LEU A 122 -11.43 7.09 4.41
N VAL A 123 -10.23 7.06 3.84
CA VAL A 123 -9.97 7.46 2.45
C VAL A 123 -8.99 6.50 1.80
N HIS A 124 -9.19 6.23 0.53
CA HIS A 124 -8.21 5.54 -0.31
C HIS A 124 -7.30 6.57 -0.99
N ILE A 125 -5.98 6.35 -0.93
CA ILE A 125 -5.00 7.15 -1.68
C ILE A 125 -4.18 6.20 -2.54
N TYR A 126 -4.26 6.37 -3.86
CA TYR A 126 -3.73 5.45 -4.84
C TYR A 126 -3.35 6.16 -6.15
N SER A 127 -2.64 5.46 -7.04
CA SER A 127 -2.38 5.91 -8.40
C SER A 127 -3.54 5.52 -9.33
N GLU A 128 -4.03 6.44 -10.15
CA GLU A 128 -5.11 6.16 -11.10
C GLU A 128 -4.75 5.07 -12.11
N LYS A 129 -3.47 4.95 -12.46
CA LYS A 129 -2.98 3.98 -13.43
C LYS A 129 -2.38 2.77 -12.72
N PRO A 130 -3.12 1.64 -12.63
CA PRO A 130 -2.57 0.42 -12.07
C PRO A 130 -1.46 -0.15 -12.98
N VAL A 131 -0.44 -0.73 -12.35
CA VAL A 131 0.61 -1.48 -13.02
C VAL A 131 0.57 -2.93 -12.57
N ASN A 132 1.09 -3.85 -13.39
CA ASN A 132 1.30 -5.21 -12.95
C ASN A 132 2.69 -5.39 -12.35
N LYS A 133 2.91 -6.52 -11.66
CA LYS A 133 4.18 -6.80 -10.98
C LYS A 133 5.35 -6.92 -11.96
N TYR A 134 5.12 -7.35 -13.20
CA TYR A 134 6.15 -7.35 -14.25
C TYR A 134 6.61 -5.92 -14.56
N GLN A 135 5.68 -4.99 -14.79
CA GLN A 135 6.00 -3.59 -15.07
C GLN A 135 6.74 -2.94 -13.88
N LEU A 136 6.26 -3.18 -12.66
CA LEU A 136 6.86 -2.64 -11.45
C LEU A 136 8.30 -3.11 -11.26
N ILE A 137 8.55 -4.41 -11.44
CA ILE A 137 9.90 -4.98 -11.37
C ILE A 137 10.79 -4.40 -12.50
N LYS A 138 10.24 -4.20 -13.70
CA LYS A 138 10.96 -3.58 -14.81
C LYS A 138 11.41 -2.16 -14.48
N TYR A 139 10.54 -1.32 -13.92
CA TYR A 139 10.90 0.02 -13.47
C TYR A 139 11.99 0.03 -12.39
N ILE A 140 11.90 -0.89 -11.41
CA ILE A 140 12.93 -1.02 -10.37
C ILE A 140 14.27 -1.44 -11.00
N ASN A 141 14.26 -2.44 -11.90
CA ASN A 141 15.45 -2.93 -12.59
C ASN A 141 16.16 -1.82 -13.37
N GLU A 142 15.40 -1.00 -14.11
CA GLU A 142 15.91 0.13 -14.87
C GLU A 142 16.45 1.24 -13.93
N ARG A 143 15.68 1.60 -12.90
CA ARG A 143 16.05 2.66 -11.94
C ARG A 143 17.36 2.38 -11.22
N PHE A 144 17.61 1.12 -10.85
CA PHE A 144 18.80 0.71 -10.09
C PHE A 144 19.87 0.02 -10.94
N LYS A 145 19.70 -0.03 -12.27
CA LYS A 145 20.65 -0.63 -13.22
C LYS A 145 21.06 -2.04 -12.81
N LEU A 146 20.08 -2.90 -12.50
CA LEU A 146 20.32 -4.21 -11.89
C LEU A 146 20.66 -5.30 -12.92
N ASN A 147 20.43 -5.06 -14.21
CA ASN A 147 20.68 -6.02 -15.28
C ASN A 147 19.96 -7.38 -15.08
N CYS A 148 18.77 -7.36 -14.47
CA CYS A 148 17.94 -8.55 -14.34
C CYS A 148 17.28 -8.92 -15.67
N LYS A 149 17.25 -10.21 -16.01
CA LYS A 149 16.46 -10.75 -17.13
C LYS A 149 15.07 -11.09 -16.63
N ILE A 150 14.07 -10.26 -16.95
CA ILE A 150 12.71 -10.41 -16.43
C ILE A 150 11.85 -11.17 -17.44
N LYS A 151 11.37 -12.35 -17.06
CA LYS A 151 10.44 -13.15 -17.86
C LYS A 151 9.01 -12.80 -17.49
N LYS A 152 8.17 -12.54 -18.49
CA LYS A 152 6.71 -12.42 -18.32
C LYS A 152 6.15 -13.76 -17.85
N TYR A 153 5.35 -13.74 -16.79
CA TYR A 153 4.79 -14.94 -16.19
C TYR A 153 3.34 -14.73 -15.76
N LEU A 154 2.48 -15.69 -16.06
CA LEU A 154 1.11 -15.75 -15.53
C LEU A 154 1.13 -16.65 -14.30
N HIS A 155 0.96 -16.07 -13.12
CA HIS A 155 0.86 -16.84 -11.87
C HIS A 155 -0.50 -17.58 -11.83
N LYS A 156 -0.54 -18.80 -11.26
CA LYS A 156 -1.77 -19.59 -11.15
C LYS A 156 -2.93 -18.86 -10.47
N ASN A 157 -2.61 -18.01 -9.50
CA ASN A 157 -3.59 -17.18 -8.80
C ASN A 157 -3.43 -15.72 -9.27
N SER A 158 -4.51 -15.13 -9.78
CA SER A 158 -4.55 -13.69 -10.04
C SER A 158 -4.74 -12.93 -8.73
N ILE A 159 -4.03 -11.80 -8.58
CA ILE A 159 -4.19 -10.91 -7.43
C ILE A 159 -4.35 -9.49 -7.95
N ASN A 160 -5.44 -8.84 -7.58
CA ASN A 160 -5.70 -7.45 -7.90
C ASN A 160 -6.16 -6.70 -6.66
N ARG A 161 -5.23 -6.05 -5.96
CA ARG A 161 -5.52 -5.21 -4.78
C ARG A 161 -5.59 -3.73 -5.15
N SER A 162 -5.87 -3.40 -6.42
CA SER A 162 -6.04 -2.01 -6.78
C SER A 162 -7.18 -1.39 -5.99
N LEU A 163 -6.95 -0.18 -5.50
CA LEU A 163 -7.92 0.64 -4.81
C LEU A 163 -8.64 1.55 -5.81
N ASN A 164 -9.83 1.95 -5.47
CA ASN A 164 -10.61 3.00 -6.10
C ASN A 164 -11.28 3.83 -4.99
N SER A 165 -11.95 4.91 -5.32
CA SER A 165 -12.63 5.76 -4.34
C SER A 165 -13.95 6.27 -4.88
N THR A 166 -14.91 6.42 -3.99
CA THR A 166 -16.18 7.13 -4.22
C THR A 166 -16.14 8.56 -3.68
N ASN A 167 -15.03 8.99 -3.07
CA ASN A 167 -14.88 10.30 -2.40
C ASN A 167 -14.14 11.31 -3.27
#